data_bfdfada5ab379cac4ef7264afaad6e9b
#
_entry.id   bfdfada5ab379cac4ef7264afaad6e9b
#
_cell.length_a   1.000
_cell.length_b   1.000
_cell.length_c   1.000
_cell.angle_alpha   90.00
_cell.angle_beta   90.00
_cell.angle_gamma   90.00
#
_symmetry.space_group_name_H-M   'P 1'
#
loop_
_entity.id
_entity.type
_entity.pdbx_description
1 polymer ?
#
loop_
_entity_poly.entity_id
_entity_poly.type
_entity_poly.pdbx_seq_one_letter_code
_entity_poly.pdbx_strand_id
1 'polypeptide(L)'
;MKRRKTAAGLLAASLLVGAVPVVTNAAPVRIVSTSITEQSSSGYRVNVTFSADAGVSRVMMPTWTDANGQDDIVWHQASVSGNTASFYVPVSAHKGESGAYITHIYVYDRQGQFALKGENVTVPAPTSASAGLSIGDVSITELSASGYRVTAKINAP
;
A
#
# COMPACT_ATOMS: atom_id res chain seq x y z
N MET A 1 8.64 98.55 -0.07
CA MET A 1 8.73 97.44 -1.03
C MET A 1 8.84 96.08 -0.25
N LYS A 2 7.72 95.32 -0.21
CA LYS A 2 7.70 93.98 0.48
C LYS A 2 7.88 92.88 -0.54
N ARG A 3 9.00 92.13 -0.46
CA ARG A 3 9.22 90.92 -1.29
C ARG A 3 8.49 89.74 -0.68
N ARG A 4 7.55 89.21 -1.41
CA ARG A 4 6.92 87.89 -1.08
C ARG A 4 7.82 86.75 -1.49
N LYS A 5 8.18 85.87 -0.55
CA LYS A 5 8.85 84.57 -0.81
C LYS A 5 7.79 83.51 -1.08
N THR A 6 7.77 82.96 -2.30
CA THR A 6 6.95 81.80 -2.65
C THR A 6 7.69 80.55 -2.21
N ALA A 7 7.08 79.76 -1.32
CA ALA A 7 7.54 78.43 -0.95
C ALA A 7 6.99 77.42 -1.95
N ALA A 8 7.89 76.73 -2.63
CA ALA A 8 7.54 75.60 -3.49
C ALA A 8 7.39 74.35 -2.62
N GLY A 9 6.19 73.82 -2.52
CA GLY A 9 5.91 72.55 -1.85
C GLY A 9 6.27 71.39 -2.77
N LEU A 10 7.18 70.52 -2.32
CA LEU A 10 7.52 69.25 -2.99
C LEU A 10 6.47 68.21 -2.57
N LEU A 11 5.61 67.80 -3.52
CA LEU A 11 4.75 66.61 -3.34
C LEU A 11 5.57 65.37 -3.59
N ALA A 12 5.90 64.61 -2.54
CA ALA A 12 6.46 63.27 -2.66
C ALA A 12 5.30 62.27 -2.90
N ALA A 13 5.17 61.76 -4.12
CA ALA A 13 4.26 60.68 -4.45
C ALA A 13 4.90 59.36 -4.02
N SER A 14 4.40 58.77 -2.93
CA SER A 14 4.75 57.42 -2.49
C SER A 14 4.08 56.38 -3.40
N LEU A 15 4.85 55.74 -4.28
CA LEU A 15 4.37 54.52 -4.97
C LEU A 15 4.30 53.39 -3.97
N LEU A 16 3.08 53.02 -3.54
CA LEU A 16 2.84 51.72 -2.92
C LEU A 16 2.91 50.64 -4.01
N VAL A 17 4.06 49.97 -4.11
CA VAL A 17 4.14 48.72 -4.86
C VAL A 17 3.45 47.66 -4.04
N GLY A 18 2.20 47.39 -4.34
CA GLY A 18 1.44 46.26 -3.76
C GLY A 18 2.13 44.95 -4.19
N ALA A 19 2.67 44.22 -3.21
CA ALA A 19 3.15 42.89 -3.44
C ALA A 19 1.94 42.00 -3.85
N VAL A 20 1.88 41.63 -5.12
CA VAL A 20 0.91 40.66 -5.62
C VAL A 20 1.31 39.29 -5.05
N PRO A 21 0.45 38.60 -4.29
CA PRO A 21 0.79 37.27 -3.81
C PRO A 21 1.01 36.35 -5.00
N VAL A 22 2.22 35.83 -5.15
CA VAL A 22 2.50 34.77 -6.11
C VAL A 22 1.82 33.51 -5.57
N VAL A 23 0.72 33.11 -6.17
CA VAL A 23 0.08 31.84 -5.91
C VAL A 23 0.96 30.77 -6.58
N THR A 24 1.88 30.18 -5.84
CA THR A 24 2.60 29.00 -6.28
C THR A 24 1.64 27.81 -6.22
N ASN A 25 1.14 27.38 -7.37
CA ASN A 25 0.42 26.13 -7.47
C ASN A 25 1.42 24.99 -7.13
N ALA A 26 1.12 24.19 -6.11
CA ALA A 26 1.87 22.97 -5.83
C ALA A 26 1.85 22.04 -7.05
N ALA A 27 2.97 21.38 -7.34
CA ALA A 27 2.96 20.38 -8.40
C ALA A 27 2.01 19.23 -8.07
N PRO A 28 1.35 18.64 -9.07
CA PRO A 28 0.39 17.56 -8.84
C PRO A 28 1.07 16.36 -8.20
N VAL A 29 0.33 15.66 -7.33
CA VAL A 29 0.77 14.39 -6.76
C VAL A 29 1.05 13.37 -7.88
N ARG A 30 2.12 12.60 -7.74
CA ARG A 30 2.52 11.56 -8.71
C ARG A 30 3.19 10.38 -8.04
N ILE A 31 2.98 9.18 -8.56
CA ILE A 31 3.71 7.98 -8.19
C ILE A 31 5.03 7.96 -8.98
N VAL A 32 6.14 7.84 -8.26
CA VAL A 32 7.50 7.81 -8.80
C VAL A 32 7.89 6.37 -9.13
N SER A 33 7.68 5.45 -8.19
CA SER A 33 7.98 4.03 -8.37
C SER A 33 7.11 3.17 -7.47
N THR A 34 6.98 1.91 -7.84
CA THR A 34 6.34 0.85 -7.06
C THR A 34 7.21 -0.39 -7.06
N SER A 35 7.11 -1.20 -6.03
CA SER A 35 7.76 -2.52 -5.98
C SER A 35 6.93 -3.49 -5.14
N ILE A 36 7.02 -4.77 -5.52
CA ILE A 36 6.42 -5.88 -4.79
C ILE A 36 7.55 -6.64 -4.10
N THR A 37 7.39 -6.89 -2.81
CA THR A 37 8.35 -7.63 -1.96
C THR A 37 7.62 -8.62 -1.06
N GLU A 38 8.33 -9.45 -0.32
CA GLU A 38 7.78 -10.43 0.63
C GLU A 38 6.70 -11.33 0.01
N GLN A 39 6.83 -11.65 -1.29
CA GLN A 39 5.85 -12.46 -2.00
C GLN A 39 5.95 -13.93 -1.59
N SER A 40 4.81 -14.48 -1.14
CA SER A 40 4.68 -15.85 -0.67
C SER A 40 3.24 -16.34 -0.86
N SER A 41 2.95 -17.58 -0.51
CA SER A 41 1.58 -18.11 -0.47
C SER A 41 0.69 -17.48 0.61
N SER A 42 1.27 -16.68 1.53
CA SER A 42 0.53 -15.97 2.57
C SER A 42 0.18 -14.54 2.18
N GLY A 43 0.81 -13.98 1.14
CA GLY A 43 0.59 -12.60 0.68
C GLY A 43 1.84 -11.97 0.08
N TYR A 44 1.80 -10.66 -0.06
CA TYR A 44 2.89 -9.86 -0.61
C TYR A 44 2.85 -8.43 -0.04
N ARG A 45 3.99 -7.72 -0.12
CA ARG A 45 4.06 -6.32 0.27
C ARG A 45 4.13 -5.43 -0.95
N VAL A 46 3.27 -4.42 -0.98
CA VAL A 46 3.28 -3.34 -1.97
C VAL A 46 4.01 -2.15 -1.36
N ASN A 47 5.02 -1.64 -2.05
CA ASN A 47 5.73 -0.43 -1.69
C ASN A 47 5.53 0.61 -2.80
N VAL A 48 5.36 1.87 -2.43
CA VAL A 48 5.21 2.98 -3.36
C VAL A 48 6.06 4.16 -2.91
N THR A 49 6.75 4.77 -3.86
CA THR A 49 7.41 6.08 -3.70
C THR A 49 6.65 7.10 -4.53
N PHE A 50 6.39 8.26 -3.96
CA PHE A 50 5.60 9.31 -4.60
C PHE A 50 6.17 10.70 -4.33
N SER A 51 5.68 11.70 -5.08
CA SER A 51 5.91 13.12 -4.85
C SER A 51 4.58 13.83 -4.67
N ALA A 52 4.45 14.63 -3.62
CA ALA A 52 3.24 15.38 -3.28
C ALA A 52 3.63 16.71 -2.62
N ASP A 53 3.81 17.76 -3.40
CA ASP A 53 4.25 19.07 -2.91
C ASP A 53 3.26 19.70 -1.91
N ALA A 54 1.97 19.42 -2.07
CA ALA A 54 0.93 19.79 -1.12
C ALA A 54 0.93 18.93 0.17
N GLY A 55 1.84 17.94 0.25
CA GLY A 55 1.86 16.90 1.27
C GLY A 55 0.84 15.80 1.02
N VAL A 56 1.15 14.59 1.49
CA VAL A 56 0.25 13.45 1.39
C VAL A 56 -0.83 13.50 2.47
N SER A 57 -2.04 13.11 2.11
CA SER A 57 -3.18 12.93 3.01
C SER A 57 -3.34 11.47 3.43
N ARG A 58 -3.39 10.56 2.46
CA ARG A 58 -3.49 9.12 2.67
C ARG A 58 -3.05 8.36 1.41
N VAL A 59 -2.73 7.10 1.59
CA VAL A 59 -2.51 6.15 0.49
C VAL A 59 -3.46 4.98 0.68
N MET A 60 -4.27 4.69 -0.35
CA MET A 60 -5.23 3.58 -0.36
C MET A 60 -4.83 2.55 -1.40
N MET A 61 -4.96 1.30 -1.05
CA MET A 61 -4.58 0.16 -1.90
C MET A 61 -5.75 -0.84 -1.99
N PRO A 62 -6.84 -0.52 -2.73
CA PRO A 62 -7.87 -1.52 -3.01
C PRO A 62 -7.25 -2.69 -3.78
N THR A 63 -7.50 -3.88 -3.27
CA THR A 63 -6.96 -5.12 -3.79
C THR A 63 -8.07 -6.15 -3.93
N TRP A 64 -7.99 -6.98 -4.97
CA TRP A 64 -8.89 -8.12 -5.21
C TRP A 64 -8.17 -9.21 -5.99
N THR A 65 -8.71 -10.43 -5.98
CA THR A 65 -8.28 -11.51 -6.86
C THR A 65 -8.94 -11.39 -8.23
N ASP A 66 -8.29 -11.85 -9.27
CA ASP A 66 -8.90 -11.92 -10.62
C ASP A 66 -9.96 -13.05 -10.73
N ALA A 67 -9.98 -13.96 -9.76
CA ALA A 67 -10.99 -14.99 -9.65
C ALA A 67 -12.34 -14.35 -9.29
N ASN A 68 -13.36 -14.58 -10.10
CA ASN A 68 -14.71 -14.05 -9.89
C ASN A 68 -14.85 -12.51 -9.89
N GLY A 69 -13.88 -11.78 -10.45
CA GLY A 69 -13.89 -10.32 -10.54
C GLY A 69 -13.58 -9.64 -9.20
N GLN A 70 -14.32 -8.59 -8.84
CA GLN A 70 -14.07 -7.79 -7.64
C GLN A 70 -14.92 -8.24 -6.44
N ASP A 71 -15.29 -9.51 -6.34
CA ASP A 71 -16.19 -10.02 -5.30
C ASP A 71 -15.55 -10.09 -3.89
N ASP A 72 -14.22 -9.94 -3.83
CA ASP A 72 -13.39 -9.94 -2.62
C ASP A 72 -12.61 -8.63 -2.43
N ILE A 73 -13.01 -7.54 -3.09
CA ILE A 73 -12.28 -6.28 -3.01
C ILE A 73 -12.21 -5.72 -1.58
N VAL A 74 -10.98 -5.44 -1.12
CA VAL A 74 -10.71 -4.80 0.17
C VAL A 74 -9.92 -3.53 -0.04
N TRP A 75 -10.38 -2.43 0.57
CA TRP A 75 -9.71 -1.13 0.55
C TRP A 75 -8.72 -1.02 1.72
N HIS A 76 -7.47 -1.34 1.47
CA HIS A 76 -6.40 -1.23 2.46
C HIS A 76 -5.89 0.21 2.55
N GLN A 77 -5.61 0.66 3.78
CA GLN A 77 -4.90 1.92 4.01
C GLN A 77 -3.43 1.62 4.31
N ALA A 78 -2.53 2.16 3.48
CA ALA A 78 -1.10 1.95 3.64
C ALA A 78 -0.50 2.84 4.73
N SER A 79 0.55 2.34 5.38
CA SER A 79 1.37 3.13 6.30
C SER A 79 2.27 4.07 5.50
N VAL A 80 2.22 5.37 5.83
CA VAL A 80 2.96 6.43 5.13
C VAL A 80 4.14 6.88 5.98
N SER A 81 5.31 7.00 5.35
CA SER A 81 6.53 7.56 5.96
C SER A 81 7.25 8.47 4.94
N GLY A 82 7.22 9.78 5.17
CA GLY A 82 7.75 10.75 4.21
C GLY A 82 7.09 10.62 2.83
N ASN A 83 7.89 10.34 1.81
CA ASN A 83 7.45 10.17 0.42
C ASN A 83 7.29 8.70 0.01
N THR A 84 7.16 7.81 0.98
CA THR A 84 6.92 6.37 0.75
C THR A 84 5.70 5.89 1.49
N ALA A 85 5.07 4.84 0.98
CA ALA A 85 4.04 4.11 1.71
C ALA A 85 4.17 2.61 1.43
N SER A 86 3.71 1.79 2.37
CA SER A 86 3.70 0.34 2.19
C SER A 86 2.50 -0.29 2.89
N PHE A 87 2.06 -1.42 2.32
CA PHE A 87 1.05 -2.29 2.93
C PHE A 87 1.35 -3.75 2.58
N TYR A 88 1.18 -4.65 3.55
CA TYR A 88 1.22 -6.08 3.31
C TYR A 88 -0.19 -6.58 3.03
N VAL A 89 -0.43 -7.12 1.84
CA VAL A 89 -1.70 -7.70 1.41
C VAL A 89 -1.73 -9.17 1.86
N PRO A 90 -2.51 -9.53 2.87
CA PRO A 90 -2.61 -10.92 3.29
C PRO A 90 -3.64 -11.66 2.43
N VAL A 91 -3.30 -12.86 1.97
CA VAL A 91 -4.22 -13.75 1.22
C VAL A 91 -5.51 -14.05 2.00
N SER A 92 -5.42 -14.11 3.32
CA SER A 92 -6.59 -14.33 4.20
C SER A 92 -7.66 -13.24 4.12
N ALA A 93 -7.32 -12.02 3.68
CA ALA A 93 -8.29 -10.96 3.43
C ALA A 93 -9.05 -11.15 2.11
N HIS A 94 -8.60 -12.06 1.25
CA HIS A 94 -9.11 -12.34 -0.09
C HIS A 94 -9.50 -13.81 -0.22
N LYS A 95 -10.35 -14.29 0.70
CA LYS A 95 -10.91 -15.66 0.74
C LYS A 95 -9.86 -16.78 0.77
N GLY A 96 -8.58 -16.46 1.01
CA GLY A 96 -7.49 -17.44 0.96
C GLY A 96 -7.10 -17.89 -0.45
N GLU A 97 -7.50 -17.17 -1.47
CA GLU A 97 -7.28 -17.53 -2.87
C GLU A 97 -5.81 -17.32 -3.28
N SER A 98 -5.29 -18.23 -4.10
CA SER A 98 -4.01 -18.05 -4.79
C SER A 98 -4.26 -17.66 -6.25
N GLY A 99 -3.22 -17.18 -6.95
CA GLY A 99 -3.32 -16.79 -8.36
C GLY A 99 -3.11 -15.30 -8.58
N ALA A 100 -3.78 -14.74 -9.56
CA ALA A 100 -3.62 -13.35 -9.96
C ALA A 100 -4.35 -12.41 -8.99
N TYR A 101 -3.61 -11.41 -8.48
CA TYR A 101 -4.10 -10.32 -7.65
C TYR A 101 -3.93 -9.00 -8.40
N ILE A 102 -4.88 -8.10 -8.24
CA ILE A 102 -4.84 -6.74 -8.78
C ILE A 102 -4.89 -5.78 -7.59
N THR A 103 -3.87 -4.92 -7.49
CA THR A 103 -3.82 -3.85 -6.48
C THR A 103 -3.76 -2.52 -7.19
N HIS A 104 -4.73 -1.65 -6.95
CA HIS A 104 -4.64 -0.25 -7.33
C HIS A 104 -4.05 0.56 -6.19
N ILE A 105 -3.16 1.51 -6.50
CA ILE A 105 -2.49 2.37 -5.54
C ILE A 105 -2.96 3.79 -5.78
N TYR A 106 -3.71 4.35 -4.83
CA TYR A 106 -4.16 5.74 -4.84
C TYR A 106 -3.36 6.54 -3.82
N VAL A 107 -2.60 7.52 -4.26
CA VAL A 107 -1.89 8.48 -3.40
C VAL A 107 -2.67 9.78 -3.43
N TYR A 108 -3.29 10.17 -2.32
CA TYR A 108 -4.04 11.41 -2.18
C TYR A 108 -3.19 12.48 -1.51
N ASP A 109 -3.17 13.68 -2.06
CA ASP A 109 -2.58 14.85 -1.41
C ASP A 109 -3.59 15.56 -0.47
N ARG A 110 -3.12 16.61 0.21
CA ARG A 110 -3.96 17.40 1.12
C ARG A 110 -4.93 18.36 0.40
N GLN A 111 -4.81 18.52 -0.90
CA GLN A 111 -5.72 19.30 -1.74
C GLN A 111 -6.82 18.45 -2.37
N GLY A 112 -6.81 17.13 -2.12
CA GLY A 112 -7.77 16.16 -2.66
C GLY A 112 -7.44 15.69 -4.08
N GLN A 113 -6.26 16.06 -4.63
CA GLN A 113 -5.76 15.48 -5.87
C GLN A 113 -5.26 14.06 -5.60
N PHE A 114 -5.23 13.22 -6.62
CA PHE A 114 -4.66 11.87 -6.46
C PHE A 114 -3.90 11.42 -7.71
N ALA A 115 -2.93 10.54 -7.47
CA ALA A 115 -2.27 9.72 -8.49
C ALA A 115 -2.70 8.27 -8.33
N LEU A 116 -2.85 7.56 -9.44
CA LEU A 116 -3.26 6.16 -9.50
C LEU A 116 -2.23 5.33 -10.29
N LYS A 117 -1.90 4.15 -9.78
CA LYS A 117 -1.18 3.10 -10.51
C LYS A 117 -1.75 1.73 -10.14
N GLY A 118 -1.89 0.83 -11.13
CA GLY A 118 -2.22 -0.57 -10.94
C GLY A 118 -0.97 -1.45 -10.90
N GLU A 119 -1.00 -2.49 -10.06
CA GLU A 119 -0.01 -3.56 -10.00
C GLU A 119 -0.71 -4.91 -10.07
N ASN A 120 -0.14 -5.83 -10.86
CA ASN A 120 -0.58 -7.21 -10.95
C ASN A 120 0.45 -8.11 -10.27
N VAL A 121 -0.01 -8.97 -9.37
CA VAL A 121 0.86 -9.86 -8.58
C VAL A 121 0.31 -11.28 -8.66
N THR A 122 1.17 -12.27 -8.91
CA THR A 122 0.76 -13.68 -8.84
C THR A 122 1.15 -14.25 -7.50
N VAL A 123 0.18 -14.56 -6.66
CA VAL A 123 0.39 -15.24 -5.38
C VAL A 123 0.47 -16.74 -5.62
N PRO A 124 1.58 -17.41 -5.25
CA PRO A 124 1.72 -18.83 -5.43
C PRO A 124 0.74 -19.61 -4.54
N ALA A 125 0.27 -20.75 -5.01
CA ALA A 125 -0.48 -21.67 -4.16
C ALA A 125 0.40 -22.12 -2.97
N PRO A 126 -0.19 -22.37 -1.79
CA PRO A 126 0.55 -22.95 -0.70
C PRO A 126 1.13 -24.29 -1.15
N THR A 127 2.44 -24.44 -1.03
CA THR A 127 3.06 -25.74 -1.21
C THR A 127 2.60 -26.62 -0.06
N SER A 128 1.79 -27.63 -0.38
CA SER A 128 1.48 -28.65 0.61
C SER A 128 2.81 -29.23 1.09
N ALA A 129 3.14 -28.99 2.34
CA ALA A 129 4.29 -29.66 2.99
C ALA A 129 3.93 -31.13 3.27
N SER A 130 3.44 -31.83 2.25
CA SER A 130 3.27 -33.29 2.28
C SER A 130 4.47 -34.02 1.67
N ALA A 131 5.60 -33.34 1.62
CA ALA A 131 6.84 -34.01 1.30
C ALA A 131 7.27 -34.84 2.52
N GLY A 132 6.78 -36.04 2.57
CA GLY A 132 7.50 -37.07 3.25
C GLY A 132 6.98 -37.61 4.58
N LEU A 133 5.96 -37.02 5.22
CA LEU A 133 5.34 -37.66 6.38
C LEU A 133 4.26 -38.62 5.90
N SER A 134 4.48 -39.91 6.01
CA SER A 134 3.49 -40.94 5.71
C SER A 134 3.34 -41.90 6.88
N ILE A 135 2.15 -42.39 7.10
CA ILE A 135 1.88 -43.50 8.01
C ILE A 135 2.09 -44.76 7.20
N GLY A 136 3.10 -45.53 7.56
CA GLY A 136 3.37 -46.84 7.00
C GLY A 136 2.49 -47.91 7.61
N ASP A 137 3.09 -49.10 7.83
CA ASP A 137 2.37 -50.25 8.38
C ASP A 137 1.77 -49.93 9.75
N VAL A 138 0.47 -50.19 9.89
CA VAL A 138 -0.27 -50.10 11.18
C VAL A 138 -0.56 -51.53 11.63
N SER A 139 -0.10 -51.90 12.81
CA SER A 139 -0.40 -53.20 13.42
C SER A 139 -1.14 -53.08 14.74
N ILE A 140 -2.07 -53.97 14.98
CA ILE A 140 -2.77 -54.09 16.25
C ILE A 140 -2.30 -55.40 16.90
N THR A 141 -1.78 -55.30 18.10
CA THR A 141 -1.27 -56.47 18.88
C THR A 141 -1.83 -56.42 20.30
N GLU A 142 -1.58 -57.48 21.04
CA GLU A 142 -2.00 -57.60 22.45
C GLU A 142 -3.51 -57.47 22.63
N LEU A 143 -4.30 -58.03 21.69
CA LEU A 143 -5.78 -57.96 21.78
C LEU A 143 -6.27 -58.77 22.99
N SER A 144 -6.90 -58.07 23.95
CA SER A 144 -7.43 -58.68 25.16
C SER A 144 -8.78 -58.00 25.57
N ALA A 145 -9.47 -58.59 26.52
CA ALA A 145 -10.69 -57.98 27.04
C ALA A 145 -10.44 -56.63 27.73
N SER A 146 -9.22 -56.29 28.12
CA SER A 146 -8.80 -55.06 28.75
C SER A 146 -8.23 -54.01 27.81
N GLY A 147 -7.98 -54.35 26.52
CA GLY A 147 -7.45 -53.41 25.57
C GLY A 147 -6.60 -54.02 24.44
N TYR A 148 -6.00 -53.15 23.63
CA TYR A 148 -5.15 -53.54 22.55
C TYR A 148 -4.05 -52.47 22.36
N ARG A 149 -2.95 -52.84 21.69
CA ARG A 149 -1.85 -51.93 21.32
C ARG A 149 -1.90 -51.62 19.83
N VAL A 150 -1.86 -50.35 19.49
CA VAL A 150 -1.70 -49.91 18.13
C VAL A 150 -0.26 -49.44 17.95
N THR A 151 0.42 -49.97 16.94
CA THR A 151 1.74 -49.52 16.50
C THR A 151 1.65 -49.01 15.06
N ALA A 152 2.08 -47.79 14.82
CA ALA A 152 2.13 -47.19 13.50
C ALA A 152 3.58 -46.77 13.18
N LYS A 153 4.06 -47.11 11.97
CA LYS A 153 5.34 -46.67 11.47
C LYS A 153 5.15 -45.32 10.80
N ILE A 154 5.83 -44.29 11.31
CA ILE A 154 5.84 -42.96 10.72
C ILE A 154 7.11 -42.85 9.90
N ASN A 155 6.97 -42.58 8.59
CA ASN A 155 8.11 -42.31 7.71
C ASN A 155 8.19 -40.76 7.59
N ALA A 156 9.31 -40.22 8.08
CA ALA A 156 9.70 -38.83 7.86
C ALA A 156 10.72 -38.77 6.70
N PRO A 157 10.78 -37.63 5.99
CA PRO A 157 11.76 -37.44 4.93
C PRO A 157 13.19 -37.48 5.44
#